data_1a00e59a63853169f424437a942479cf
#
_entry.id   1a00e59a63853169f424437a942479cf
#
_cell.length_a   1.000
_cell.length_b   1.000
_cell.length_c   1.000
_cell.angle_alpha   90.00
_cell.angle_beta   90.00
_cell.angle_gamma   90.00
#
_symmetry.space_group_name_H-M   'P 1'
#
loop_
_entity.id
_entity.type
_entity.pdbx_description
1 polymer ?
#
loop_
_entity_poly.entity_id
_entity_poly.type
_entity_poly.pdbx_seq_one_letter_code
_entity_poly.pdbx_strand_id
1 'polypeptide(L)'
;MSVRSCRVTIRDTEGIEHTAEVTAEGLYEAVALGLRAIRQCSWVEDIGQNFTIRVLARDTPVEHSVEFRAFHKWLEQRGRSPREITARARVREILALK
;
A
#
# COMPACT_ATOMS: atom_id res chain seq x y z
N MET A 1 3.87 -8.23 -18.39
CA MET A 1 3.64 -7.62 -17.06
C MET A 1 2.92 -8.62 -16.18
N SER A 2 3.47 -8.87 -15.02
CA SER A 2 2.88 -9.84 -14.11
C SER A 2 2.13 -9.12 -13.00
N VAL A 3 0.84 -9.36 -12.95
CA VAL A 3 -0.02 -8.87 -11.88
C VAL A 3 -0.09 -9.96 -10.83
N ARG A 4 0.10 -9.60 -9.56
CA ARG A 4 0.12 -10.56 -8.47
C ARG A 4 -0.99 -10.29 -7.48
N SER A 5 -1.56 -11.37 -6.97
CA SER A 5 -2.54 -11.29 -5.89
C SER A 5 -1.81 -11.11 -4.56
N CYS A 6 -2.17 -10.10 -3.81
CA CYS A 6 -1.51 -9.75 -2.56
C CYS A 6 -2.53 -9.57 -1.45
N ARG A 7 -2.12 -9.90 -0.22
CA ARG A 7 -2.90 -9.62 0.98
C ARG A 7 -2.21 -8.51 1.75
N VAL A 8 -2.91 -7.40 1.95
CA VAL A 8 -2.38 -6.23 2.65
C VAL A 8 -3.02 -6.16 4.03
N THR A 9 -2.20 -6.12 5.06
CA THR A 9 -2.67 -6.10 6.45
C THR A 9 -2.10 -4.90 7.17
N ILE A 10 -2.95 -4.17 7.89
CA ILE A 10 -2.58 -3.01 8.69
C ILE A 10 -3.19 -3.20 10.07
N ARG A 11 -2.44 -2.81 11.11
CA ARG A 11 -2.95 -2.78 12.46
C ARG A 11 -3.30 -1.34 12.84
N ASP A 12 -4.51 -1.11 13.34
CA ASP A 12 -4.93 0.22 13.74
C ASP A 12 -4.39 0.59 15.14
N THR A 13 -4.76 1.79 15.62
CA THR A 13 -4.27 2.29 16.92
C THR A 13 -4.80 1.49 18.09
N GLU A 14 -5.87 0.73 17.91
CA GLU A 14 -6.43 -0.14 18.96
C GLU A 14 -5.87 -1.55 18.90
N GLY A 15 -4.99 -1.83 17.96
CA GLY A 15 -4.38 -3.14 17.81
C GLY A 15 -5.20 -4.11 16.94
N ILE A 16 -6.26 -3.64 16.30
CA ILE A 16 -7.10 -4.46 15.45
C ILE A 16 -6.49 -4.52 14.05
N GLU A 17 -6.37 -5.72 13.51
CA GLU A 17 -5.84 -5.92 12.17
C GLU A 17 -6.94 -5.78 11.12
N HIS A 18 -6.62 -5.03 10.07
CA HIS A 18 -7.48 -4.86 8.92
C HIS A 18 -6.76 -5.43 7.70
N THR A 19 -7.44 -6.28 6.95
CA THR A 19 -6.84 -6.98 5.82
C THR A 19 -7.66 -6.74 4.56
N ALA A 20 -6.99 -6.48 3.46
CA ALA A 20 -7.59 -6.35 2.15
C ALA A 20 -6.83 -7.20 1.14
N GLU A 21 -7.54 -7.82 0.20
CA GLU A 21 -6.92 -8.54 -0.89
C GLU A 21 -6.96 -7.67 -2.13
N VAL A 22 -5.80 -7.51 -2.76
CA VAL A 22 -5.64 -6.65 -3.92
C VAL A 22 -4.81 -7.35 -4.98
N THR A 23 -4.91 -6.87 -6.20
CA THR A 23 -4.10 -7.34 -7.31
C THR A 23 -3.25 -6.18 -7.80
N ALA A 24 -1.94 -6.35 -7.83
CA ALA A 24 -1.02 -5.25 -8.12
C ALA A 24 0.19 -5.73 -8.91
N GLU A 25 0.82 -4.80 -9.61
CA GLU A 25 2.04 -5.07 -10.38
C GLU A 25 3.30 -4.89 -9.54
N GLY A 26 3.22 -4.13 -8.45
CA GLY A 26 4.37 -3.85 -7.60
C GLY A 26 3.98 -3.69 -6.15
N LEU A 27 5.01 -3.66 -5.30
CA LEU A 27 4.82 -3.59 -3.84
C LEU A 27 4.08 -2.33 -3.41
N TYR A 28 4.51 -1.16 -3.86
CA TYR A 28 3.89 0.09 -3.45
C TYR A 28 2.49 0.27 -4.04
N GLU A 29 2.25 -0.29 -5.21
CA GLU A 29 0.90 -0.31 -5.76
C GLU A 29 -0.02 -1.16 -4.88
N ALA A 30 0.47 -2.31 -4.41
CA ALA A 30 -0.28 -3.16 -3.48
C ALA A 30 -0.59 -2.41 -2.19
N VAL A 31 0.38 -1.69 -1.64
CA VAL A 31 0.19 -0.86 -0.44
C VAL A 31 -0.92 0.16 -0.68
N ALA A 32 -0.86 0.87 -1.79
CA ALA A 32 -1.85 1.91 -2.11
C ALA A 32 -3.25 1.34 -2.25
N LEU A 33 -3.38 0.22 -2.97
CA LEU A 33 -4.68 -0.42 -3.16
C LEU A 33 -5.24 -0.93 -1.83
N GLY A 34 -4.38 -1.51 -1.00
CA GLY A 34 -4.78 -1.99 0.32
C GLY A 34 -5.23 -0.86 1.23
N LEU A 35 -4.48 0.23 1.26
CA LEU A 35 -4.84 1.40 2.05
C LEU A 35 -6.18 1.99 1.61
N ARG A 36 -6.40 2.09 0.30
CA ARG A 36 -7.65 2.59 -0.22
C ARG A 36 -8.83 1.71 0.20
N ALA A 37 -8.67 0.39 0.05
CA ALA A 37 -9.73 -0.56 0.40
C ALA A 37 -10.05 -0.50 1.89
N ILE A 38 -9.04 -0.45 2.74
CA ILE A 38 -9.21 -0.41 4.20
C ILE A 38 -9.85 0.90 4.64
N ARG A 39 -9.42 2.03 4.06
CA ARG A 39 -9.96 3.35 4.40
C ARG A 39 -11.42 3.52 3.99
N GLN A 40 -11.90 2.75 3.03
CA GLN A 40 -13.30 2.78 2.62
C GLN A 40 -14.21 2.07 3.59
N CYS A 41 -13.67 1.32 4.54
CA CYS A 41 -14.46 0.67 5.56
C CYS A 41 -14.81 1.68 6.65
N SER A 42 -16.10 1.95 6.82
CA SER A 42 -16.56 3.00 7.74
C SER A 42 -16.29 2.71 9.21
N TRP A 43 -15.98 1.46 9.54
CA TRP A 43 -15.70 1.03 10.91
C TRP A 43 -14.22 1.05 11.26
N VAL A 44 -13.35 1.45 10.32
CA VAL A 44 -11.92 1.55 10.57
C VAL A 44 -11.62 2.82 11.36
N GLU A 45 -11.05 2.64 12.54
CA GLU A 45 -10.61 3.76 13.37
C GLU A 45 -9.36 4.41 12.78
N ASP A 46 -8.97 5.54 13.34
CA ASP A 46 -7.79 6.25 12.88
C ASP A 46 -6.56 5.35 12.96
N ILE A 47 -5.89 5.19 11.83
CA ILE A 47 -4.73 4.31 11.73
C ILE A 47 -3.47 4.98 12.29
N GLY A 48 -3.45 6.32 12.34
CA GLY A 48 -2.26 7.04 12.76
C GLY A 48 -1.26 7.20 11.63
N GLN A 49 -0.07 7.69 11.94
CA GLN A 49 0.94 7.97 10.91
C GLN A 49 2.16 7.06 10.97
N ASN A 50 2.34 6.36 12.08
CA ASN A 50 3.50 5.48 12.26
C ASN A 50 3.04 4.04 12.38
N PHE A 51 2.77 3.42 11.24
CA PHE A 51 2.32 2.04 11.22
C PHE A 51 3.09 1.25 10.16
N THR A 52 3.06 -0.06 10.31
CA THR A 52 3.70 -0.97 9.37
C THR A 52 2.64 -1.68 8.56
N ILE A 53 2.85 -1.75 7.26
CA ILE A 53 1.96 -2.41 6.34
C ILE A 53 2.61 -3.73 5.94
N ARG A 54 1.90 -4.85 6.14
CA ARG A 54 2.39 -6.17 5.73
C ARG A 54 1.74 -6.54 4.41
N VAL A 55 2.56 -6.91 3.44
CA VAL A 55 2.09 -7.31 2.12
C VAL A 55 2.55 -8.73 1.85
N LEU A 56 1.61 -9.64 1.74
CA LEU A 56 1.88 -11.04 1.45
C LEU A 56 1.52 -11.33 0.00
N ALA A 57 2.54 -11.68 -0.80
CA ALA A 57 2.32 -12.12 -2.18
C ALA A 57 1.92 -13.59 -2.17
N ARG A 58 0.82 -13.93 -2.84
CA ARG A 58 0.29 -15.29 -2.79
C ARG A 58 1.02 -16.29 -3.69
N ASP A 59 1.54 -15.81 -4.83
CA ASP A 59 2.18 -16.71 -5.81
C ASP A 59 3.45 -17.34 -5.29
N THR A 60 4.25 -16.54 -4.60
CA THR A 60 5.39 -16.98 -3.84
C THR A 60 5.15 -16.42 -2.44
N PRO A 61 4.99 -17.26 -1.41
CA PRO A 61 4.61 -16.75 -0.09
C PRO A 61 5.75 -15.96 0.55
N VAL A 62 5.93 -14.75 0.04
CA VAL A 62 6.91 -13.79 0.54
C VAL A 62 6.15 -12.63 1.15
N GLU A 63 6.40 -12.37 2.43
CA GLU A 63 5.80 -11.25 3.12
C GLU A 63 6.77 -10.08 3.15
N HIS A 64 6.28 -8.92 2.76
CA HIS A 64 7.02 -7.67 2.82
C HIS A 64 6.41 -6.77 3.88
N SER A 65 7.27 -6.16 4.69
CA SER A 65 6.84 -5.16 5.66
C SER A 65 7.25 -3.79 5.15
N VAL A 66 6.27 -2.90 5.03
CA VAL A 66 6.50 -1.55 4.53
C VAL A 66 6.10 -0.56 5.63
N GLU A 67 7.05 0.25 6.06
CA GLU A 67 6.74 1.33 6.99
C GLU A 67 6.05 2.45 6.24
N PHE A 68 4.96 2.94 6.78
CA PHE A 68 4.20 4.01 6.14
C PHE A 68 5.08 5.24 5.87
N ARG A 69 5.98 5.56 6.79
CA ARG A 69 6.88 6.71 6.63
C ARG A 69 7.77 6.55 5.39
N ALA A 70 8.29 5.36 5.15
CA ALA A 70 9.11 5.09 3.98
C ALA A 70 8.30 5.18 2.69
N PHE A 71 7.09 4.66 2.71
CA PHE A 71 6.17 4.72 1.57
C PHE A 71 5.82 6.18 1.24
N HIS A 72 5.48 6.96 2.25
CA HIS A 72 5.13 8.36 2.09
C HIS A 72 6.30 9.17 1.52
N LYS A 73 7.50 8.90 2.03
CA LYS A 73 8.71 9.55 1.55
C LYS A 73 8.96 9.22 0.07
N TRP A 74 8.75 7.97 -0.31
CA TRP A 74 8.87 7.57 -1.71
C TRP A 74 7.89 8.34 -2.60
N LEU A 75 6.65 8.53 -2.13
CA LEU A 75 5.65 9.29 -2.88
C LEU A 75 6.05 10.74 -3.13
N GLU A 76 6.75 11.34 -2.18
CA GLU A 76 7.19 12.73 -2.28
C GLU A 76 8.43 12.91 -3.14
N GLN A 77 9.18 11.87 -3.40
CA GLN A 77 10.38 11.94 -4.21
C GLN A 77 10.02 12.14 -5.68
N ARG A 78 10.92 12.82 -6.38
CA ARG A 78 10.78 12.95 -7.83
C ARG A 78 11.56 11.82 -8.49
N GLY A 79 10.87 11.01 -9.28
CA GLY A 79 11.51 9.94 -10.01
C GLY A 79 12.44 10.47 -11.10
N ARG A 80 13.55 9.77 -11.31
CA ARG A 80 14.51 10.13 -12.34
C ARG A 80 14.26 9.40 -13.66
N SER A 81 13.60 8.26 -13.58
CA SER A 81 13.29 7.47 -14.78
C SER A 81 11.79 7.57 -15.09
N PRO A 82 11.41 7.44 -16.37
CA PRO A 82 10.00 7.44 -16.74
C PRO A 82 9.20 6.36 -16.01
N ARG A 83 9.83 5.22 -15.75
CA ARG A 83 9.20 4.12 -15.03
C ARG A 83 8.83 4.51 -13.61
N GLU A 84 9.73 5.17 -12.90
CA GLU A 84 9.48 5.63 -11.53
C GLU A 84 8.42 6.72 -11.50
N ILE A 85 8.46 7.63 -12.44
CA ILE A 85 7.48 8.71 -12.55
C ILE A 85 6.09 8.12 -12.76
N THR A 86 5.97 7.15 -13.65
CA THR A 86 4.70 6.48 -13.94
C THR A 86 4.19 5.71 -12.71
N ALA A 87 5.09 5.01 -12.02
CA ALA A 87 4.71 4.25 -10.83
C ALA A 87 4.17 5.16 -9.72
N ARG A 88 4.83 6.29 -9.48
CA ARG A 88 4.36 7.25 -8.48
C ARG A 88 3.05 7.90 -8.87
N ALA A 89 2.90 8.24 -10.14
CA ALA A 89 1.65 8.81 -10.64
C ALA A 89 0.49 7.84 -10.44
N ARG A 90 0.72 6.56 -10.72
CA ARG A 90 -0.27 5.51 -10.52
C ARG A 90 -0.69 5.39 -9.06
N VAL A 91 0.29 5.39 -8.15
CA VAL A 91 0.01 5.28 -6.72
C VAL A 91 -0.77 6.50 -6.23
N ARG A 92 -0.40 7.69 -6.66
CA ARG A 92 -1.13 8.91 -6.30
C ARG A 92 -2.57 8.88 -6.79
N GLU A 93 -2.78 8.35 -7.99
CA GLU A 93 -4.12 8.18 -8.55
C GLU A 93 -4.96 7.22 -7.70
N ILE A 94 -4.38 6.09 -7.32
CA ILE A 94 -5.05 5.09 -6.48
C ILE A 94 -5.48 5.70 -5.15
N LEU A 95 -4.62 6.50 -4.54
CA LEU A 95 -4.88 7.14 -3.25
C LEU A 95 -5.68 8.44 -3.39
N ALA A 96 -5.99 8.85 -4.61
CA ALA A 96 -6.70 10.10 -4.91
C ALA A 96 -5.98 11.34 -4.37
N LEU A 97 -4.68 11.33 -4.41
CA LEU A 97 -3.85 12.47 -4.01
C LEU A 97 -3.75 13.47 -5.16
N LYS A 98 -3.88 14.74 -4.83
CA LYS A 98 -3.77 15.80 -5.82
C LYS A 98 -2.36 16.34 -5.93
#